data_1acf38d5f4a355567c90cf7cbeb49a44
#
_entry.id   1acf38d5f4a355567c90cf7cbeb49a44
#
_cell.length_a   1.000
_cell.length_b   1.000
_cell.length_c   1.000
_cell.angle_alpha   90.00
_cell.angle_beta   90.00
_cell.angle_gamma   90.00
#
_symmetry.space_group_name_H-M   'P 1'
#
loop_
_entity.id
_entity.type
_entity.pdbx_description
1 polymer ?
#
loop_
_entity_poly.entity_id
_entity_poly.type
_entity_poly.pdbx_seq_one_letter_code
_entity_poly.pdbx_strand_id
1 'polypeptide(L)'
;MIKQYFTQAWAQLRQQPMISAVSIAGTALAIFLIMLVVMMQQVKVAPFAPESNRDRFLHVHYMSITNKSWGEGNSSNGPMGIKTALECFKSLKTPEAVTIYTCMVISTPVNLPGQPATGIDLLQTDDTFWRVFDFSFVAGKPYDQATFDAGLPVAVITESVARRLFQTTEAVGREFLLNHAPYTVSGVVKDVSTLANTAYAQVWVPYTSTEVTKNTWSDEHMGMMSVTILAKSRDDFPAIREETERRRQEYDTVIGENGYSLIYRNRPYDQEKNAAGMAANIEPDVDQARRQRLIIFIILLIVPAINLSSMTQ
;
A
#
# COMPACT_ATOMS: atom_id res chain seq x y z
N MET A 1 -23.01 -48.52 -6.87
CA MET A 1 -23.39 -47.23 -7.50
C MET A 1 -22.19 -46.39 -7.92
N ILE A 2 -21.28 -45.93 -7.03
CA ILE A 2 -20.13 -45.08 -7.38
C ILE A 2 -19.23 -45.69 -8.45
N LYS A 3 -18.94 -47.03 -8.39
CA LYS A 3 -18.10 -47.75 -9.34
C LYS A 3 -18.74 -47.79 -10.76
N GLN A 4 -20.05 -47.82 -10.87
CA GLN A 4 -20.77 -47.79 -12.16
C GLN A 4 -20.67 -46.41 -12.81
N TYR A 5 -20.84 -45.33 -12.02
CA TYR A 5 -20.66 -43.99 -12.55
C TYR A 5 -19.25 -43.71 -13.07
N PHE A 6 -18.23 -44.20 -12.36
CA PHE A 6 -16.84 -44.13 -12.82
C PHE A 6 -16.60 -44.87 -14.12
N THR A 7 -17.17 -46.10 -14.26
CA THR A 7 -17.02 -46.90 -15.47
C THR A 7 -17.73 -46.27 -16.67
N GLN A 8 -18.93 -45.72 -16.45
CA GLN A 8 -19.67 -45.00 -17.49
C GLN A 8 -18.95 -43.68 -17.91
N ALA A 9 -18.49 -42.89 -16.97
CA ALA A 9 -17.71 -41.68 -17.25
C ALA A 9 -16.45 -41.99 -18.06
N TRP A 10 -15.71 -43.05 -17.69
CA TRP A 10 -14.53 -43.49 -18.42
C TRP A 10 -14.82 -43.98 -19.84
N ALA A 11 -15.94 -44.69 -20.03
CA ALA A 11 -16.38 -45.15 -21.36
C ALA A 11 -16.75 -43.94 -22.25
N GLN A 12 -17.44 -42.96 -21.71
CA GLN A 12 -17.83 -41.72 -22.40
C GLN A 12 -16.63 -40.88 -22.83
N LEU A 13 -15.63 -40.74 -21.94
CA LEU A 13 -14.35 -40.09 -22.26
C LEU A 13 -13.61 -40.74 -23.44
N ARG A 14 -13.69 -42.05 -23.56
CA ARG A 14 -13.06 -42.80 -24.67
C ARG A 14 -13.85 -42.75 -25.98
N GLN A 15 -15.16 -42.60 -25.92
CA GLN A 15 -16.02 -42.54 -27.12
C GLN A 15 -15.90 -41.20 -27.86
N GLN A 16 -15.63 -40.09 -27.14
CA GLN A 16 -15.52 -38.75 -27.73
C GLN A 16 -14.26 -38.05 -27.23
N PRO A 17 -13.06 -38.47 -27.60
CA PRO A 17 -11.82 -38.01 -26.99
C PRO A 17 -11.55 -36.51 -27.20
N MET A 18 -11.92 -35.94 -28.37
CA MET A 18 -11.73 -34.51 -28.63
C MET A 18 -12.62 -33.63 -27.74
N ILE A 19 -13.91 -33.96 -27.65
CA ILE A 19 -14.88 -33.20 -26.84
C ILE A 19 -14.49 -33.30 -25.36
N SER A 20 -14.12 -34.53 -24.94
CA SER A 20 -13.65 -34.77 -23.56
C SER A 20 -12.38 -33.96 -23.23
N ALA A 21 -11.40 -33.93 -24.13
CA ALA A 21 -10.17 -33.15 -23.94
C ALA A 21 -10.45 -31.63 -23.84
N VAL A 22 -11.31 -31.10 -24.71
CA VAL A 22 -11.71 -29.70 -24.71
C VAL A 22 -12.47 -29.34 -23.40
N SER A 23 -13.39 -30.20 -22.95
CA SER A 23 -14.14 -30.02 -21.73
C SER A 23 -13.25 -30.03 -20.47
N ILE A 24 -12.31 -30.97 -20.40
CA ILE A 24 -11.34 -31.06 -19.29
C ILE A 24 -10.44 -29.81 -19.28
N ALA A 25 -9.89 -29.45 -20.46
CA ALA A 25 -9.02 -28.26 -20.56
C ALA A 25 -9.76 -26.98 -20.22
N GLY A 26 -11.00 -26.81 -20.69
CA GLY A 26 -11.85 -25.65 -20.38
C GLY A 26 -12.19 -25.55 -18.89
N THR A 27 -12.51 -26.68 -18.27
CA THR A 27 -12.78 -26.74 -16.81
C THR A 27 -11.53 -26.44 -16.00
N ALA A 28 -10.40 -27.03 -16.36
CA ALA A 28 -9.12 -26.77 -15.70
C ALA A 28 -8.70 -25.29 -15.81
N LEU A 29 -8.88 -24.69 -17.00
CA LEU A 29 -8.60 -23.28 -17.21
C LEU A 29 -9.53 -22.38 -16.37
N ALA A 30 -10.82 -22.68 -16.29
CA ALA A 30 -11.76 -21.92 -15.48
C ALA A 30 -11.40 -21.98 -13.97
N ILE A 31 -11.07 -23.18 -13.47
CA ILE A 31 -10.62 -23.34 -12.07
C ILE A 31 -9.33 -22.54 -11.83
N PHE A 32 -8.38 -22.62 -12.74
CA PHE A 32 -7.13 -21.87 -12.67
C PHE A 32 -7.39 -20.35 -12.58
N LEU A 33 -8.26 -19.81 -13.46
CA LEU A 33 -8.60 -18.38 -13.46
C LEU A 33 -9.34 -17.96 -12.18
N ILE A 34 -10.23 -18.78 -11.64
CA ILE A 34 -10.89 -18.53 -10.35
C ILE A 34 -9.85 -18.47 -9.23
N MET A 35 -8.94 -19.44 -9.17
CA MET A 35 -7.87 -19.46 -8.18
C MET A 35 -6.98 -18.21 -8.30
N LEU A 36 -6.65 -17.80 -9.52
CA LEU A 36 -5.86 -16.60 -9.78
C LEU A 36 -6.56 -15.33 -9.20
N VAL A 37 -7.86 -15.16 -9.47
CA VAL A 37 -8.64 -14.02 -8.95
C VAL A 37 -8.70 -14.03 -7.42
N VAL A 38 -8.89 -15.21 -6.81
CA VAL A 38 -8.89 -15.35 -5.34
C VAL A 38 -7.51 -14.99 -4.77
N MET A 39 -6.43 -15.52 -5.36
CA MET A 39 -5.06 -15.21 -4.93
C MET A 39 -4.74 -13.73 -5.05
N MET A 40 -5.08 -13.09 -6.16
CA MET A 40 -4.89 -11.64 -6.36
C MET A 40 -5.63 -10.81 -5.30
N GLN A 41 -6.80 -11.26 -4.87
CA GLN A 41 -7.53 -10.59 -3.78
C GLN A 41 -6.88 -10.84 -2.42
N GLN A 42 -6.48 -12.06 -2.13
CA GLN A 42 -5.83 -12.38 -0.86
C GLN A 42 -4.52 -11.62 -0.68
N VAL A 43 -3.70 -11.51 -1.72
CA VAL A 43 -2.45 -10.75 -1.67
C VAL A 43 -2.66 -9.28 -1.29
N LYS A 44 -3.81 -8.69 -1.65
CA LYS A 44 -4.15 -7.30 -1.30
C LYS A 44 -4.52 -7.11 0.18
N VAL A 45 -5.03 -8.14 0.85
CA VAL A 45 -5.59 -8.02 2.20
C VAL A 45 -4.88 -8.87 3.24
N ALA A 46 -4.28 -9.99 2.85
CA ALA A 46 -3.59 -10.88 3.77
C ALA A 46 -2.32 -10.23 4.35
N PRO A 47 -2.05 -10.45 5.64
CA PRO A 47 -0.83 -9.97 6.27
C PRO A 47 0.40 -10.74 5.76
N PHE A 48 1.47 -10.04 5.43
CA PHE A 48 2.80 -10.59 5.14
C PHE A 48 3.87 -9.51 5.34
N ALA A 49 5.09 -9.90 5.69
CA ALA A 49 6.18 -8.97 5.96
C ALA A 49 6.54 -8.11 4.73
N PRO A 50 6.80 -6.81 4.91
CA PRO A 50 6.84 -6.07 6.18
C PRO A 50 5.48 -5.54 6.67
N GLU A 51 4.37 -5.89 6.04
CA GLU A 51 3.02 -5.46 6.39
C GLU A 51 2.25 -6.56 7.15
N SER A 52 2.90 -7.23 8.11
CA SER A 52 2.32 -8.36 8.85
C SER A 52 1.13 -7.97 9.73
N ASN A 53 0.96 -6.69 10.01
CA ASN A 53 -0.12 -6.14 10.83
C ASN A 53 -1.27 -5.53 10.01
N ARG A 54 -1.46 -5.95 8.74
CA ARG A 54 -2.51 -5.40 7.85
C ARG A 54 -3.91 -5.44 8.44
N ASP A 55 -4.21 -6.42 9.27
CA ASP A 55 -5.48 -6.55 10.00
C ASP A 55 -5.70 -5.46 11.04
N ARG A 56 -4.63 -4.79 11.50
CA ARG A 56 -4.64 -3.69 12.48
C ARG A 56 -4.34 -2.31 11.86
N PHE A 57 -4.19 -2.23 10.53
CA PHE A 57 -3.91 -0.97 9.85
C PHE A 57 -5.18 -0.20 9.53
N LEU A 58 -5.08 1.12 9.72
CA LEU A 58 -5.98 2.12 9.13
C LEU A 58 -5.15 3.07 8.27
N HIS A 59 -5.59 3.31 7.05
CA HIS A 59 -4.87 4.09 6.04
C HIS A 59 -5.56 5.40 5.71
N VAL A 60 -4.78 6.47 5.51
CA VAL A 60 -5.20 7.74 4.96
C VAL A 60 -4.20 8.15 3.88
N HIS A 61 -4.48 7.78 2.64
CA HIS A 61 -3.58 8.09 1.51
C HIS A 61 -3.89 9.44 0.87
N TYR A 62 -5.16 9.80 0.81
CA TYR A 62 -5.64 11.01 0.16
C TYR A 62 -6.64 11.75 1.02
N MET A 63 -6.79 13.03 0.75
CA MET A 63 -7.81 13.88 1.36
C MET A 63 -8.40 14.85 0.33
N SER A 64 -9.44 15.55 0.73
CA SER A 64 -10.04 16.62 -0.07
C SER A 64 -10.20 17.86 0.77
N ILE A 65 -9.95 19.03 0.17
CA ILE A 65 -10.12 20.33 0.79
C ILE A 65 -10.88 21.26 -0.16
N THR A 66 -11.72 22.11 0.37
CA THR A 66 -12.37 23.19 -0.36
C THR A 66 -11.99 24.52 0.23
N ASN A 67 -12.21 25.60 -0.53
CA ASN A 67 -12.10 26.97 -0.04
C ASN A 67 -13.32 27.77 -0.51
N LYS A 68 -13.86 28.60 0.36
CA LYS A 68 -15.03 29.44 0.09
C LYS A 68 -14.87 30.30 -1.18
N SER A 69 -13.62 30.68 -1.53
CA SER A 69 -13.31 31.46 -2.73
C SER A 69 -13.36 30.67 -4.04
N TRP A 70 -13.38 29.33 -4.00
CA TRP A 70 -13.30 28.49 -5.21
C TRP A 70 -14.64 28.27 -5.90
N GLY A 71 -15.73 28.71 -5.28
CA GLY A 71 -17.10 28.42 -5.73
C GLY A 71 -17.61 27.06 -5.27
N GLU A 72 -18.92 26.89 -5.35
CA GLU A 72 -19.62 25.71 -4.88
C GLU A 72 -19.23 24.46 -5.66
N GLY A 73 -18.96 23.38 -4.95
CA GLY A 73 -18.61 22.07 -5.53
C GLY A 73 -17.14 21.90 -5.94
N ASN A 74 -16.32 22.94 -5.90
CA ASN A 74 -14.90 22.84 -6.22
C ASN A 74 -14.08 22.36 -5.02
N SER A 75 -13.16 21.44 -5.27
CA SER A 75 -12.26 20.88 -4.24
C SER A 75 -10.89 20.55 -4.81
N SER A 76 -9.86 20.67 -4.00
CA SER A 76 -8.54 20.10 -4.24
C SER A 76 -8.49 18.70 -3.64
N ASN A 77 -8.02 17.73 -4.42
CA ASN A 77 -8.02 16.31 -4.05
C ASN A 77 -6.63 15.74 -4.25
N GLY A 78 -6.11 15.02 -3.29
CA GLY A 78 -4.77 14.42 -3.36
C GLY A 78 -4.21 14.01 -2.01
N PRO A 79 -2.92 13.71 -1.95
CA PRO A 79 -2.24 13.48 -0.69
C PRO A 79 -2.21 14.75 0.17
N MET A 80 -2.02 14.57 1.46
CA MET A 80 -2.03 15.68 2.42
C MET A 80 -0.68 16.38 2.54
N GLY A 81 -0.70 17.63 2.94
CA GLY A 81 0.49 18.36 3.39
C GLY A 81 0.98 17.82 4.74
N ILE A 82 2.27 18.04 5.02
CA ILE A 82 2.87 17.59 6.29
C ILE A 82 2.14 18.18 7.51
N LYS A 83 1.74 19.45 7.43
CA LYS A 83 1.00 20.14 8.48
C LYS A 83 -0.31 19.43 8.82
N THR A 84 -1.10 19.08 7.81
CA THR A 84 -2.35 18.34 7.99
C THR A 84 -2.10 16.93 8.56
N ALA A 85 -1.06 16.23 8.08
CA ALA A 85 -0.70 14.91 8.59
C ALA A 85 -0.33 14.94 10.09
N LEU A 86 0.42 15.97 10.51
CA LEU A 86 0.82 16.15 11.91
C LEU A 86 -0.37 16.50 12.80
N GLU A 87 -1.19 17.46 12.41
CA GLU A 87 -2.29 17.97 13.25
C GLU A 87 -3.44 16.95 13.36
N CYS A 88 -3.84 16.32 12.26
CA CYS A 88 -4.99 15.43 12.27
C CYS A 88 -4.66 14.01 12.72
N PHE A 89 -3.42 13.53 12.53
CA PHE A 89 -3.13 12.11 12.69
C PHE A 89 -1.95 11.81 13.62
N LYS A 90 -0.83 12.52 13.53
CA LYS A 90 0.37 12.21 14.35
C LYS A 90 0.12 12.40 15.84
N SER A 91 -0.80 13.28 16.20
CA SER A 91 -1.16 13.62 17.58
C SER A 91 -2.15 12.64 18.25
N LEU A 92 -2.65 11.61 17.51
CA LEU A 92 -3.58 10.60 18.04
C LEU A 92 -2.97 9.83 19.22
N LYS A 93 -3.80 9.54 20.24
CA LYS A 93 -3.38 8.86 21.48
C LYS A 93 -3.89 7.41 21.58
N THR A 94 -5.00 7.11 20.93
CA THR A 94 -5.64 5.79 20.98
C THR A 94 -4.82 4.71 20.28
N PRO A 95 -4.22 4.95 19.07
CA PRO A 95 -3.48 3.91 18.36
C PRO A 95 -2.16 3.55 19.06
N GLU A 96 -1.59 2.43 18.67
CA GLU A 96 -0.26 1.99 19.08
C GLU A 96 0.85 2.88 18.46
N ALA A 97 0.71 3.20 17.18
CA ALA A 97 1.65 4.04 16.44
C ALA A 97 0.98 4.69 15.24
N VAL A 98 1.52 5.84 14.81
CA VAL A 98 1.12 6.54 13.59
C VAL A 98 2.38 6.91 12.81
N THR A 99 2.47 6.50 11.55
CA THR A 99 3.57 6.84 10.66
C THR A 99 3.11 7.72 9.51
N ILE A 100 3.97 8.67 9.15
CA ILE A 100 3.80 9.58 8.01
C ILE A 100 4.92 9.28 7.01
N TYR A 101 4.55 9.15 5.74
CA TYR A 101 5.49 8.84 4.65
C TYR A 101 4.98 9.44 3.34
N THR A 102 5.82 9.47 2.30
CA THR A 102 5.41 9.96 0.98
C THR A 102 4.37 9.04 0.35
N CYS A 103 3.36 9.62 -0.28
CA CYS A 103 2.19 8.91 -0.84
C CYS A 103 2.54 7.88 -1.93
N MET A 104 3.74 7.94 -2.47
CA MET A 104 4.23 7.03 -3.52
C MET A 104 5.76 6.95 -3.47
N VAL A 105 6.30 5.88 -4.03
CA VAL A 105 7.72 5.77 -4.34
C VAL A 105 8.09 6.68 -5.51
N ILE A 106 9.29 7.25 -5.45
CA ILE A 106 9.80 8.15 -6.49
C ILE A 106 11.05 7.50 -7.08
N SER A 107 11.07 7.31 -8.41
CA SER A 107 12.27 6.82 -9.09
C SER A 107 13.40 7.86 -8.97
N THR A 108 14.47 7.46 -8.28
CA THR A 108 15.56 8.36 -7.89
C THR A 108 16.90 7.76 -8.30
N PRO A 109 17.82 8.56 -8.89
CA PRO A 109 19.14 8.07 -9.25
C PRO A 109 20.00 7.84 -8.00
N VAL A 110 20.71 6.70 -7.99
CA VAL A 110 21.76 6.37 -7.00
C VAL A 110 23.04 5.93 -7.70
N ASN A 111 24.18 6.30 -7.15
CA ASN A 111 25.49 5.87 -7.62
C ASN A 111 26.56 6.05 -6.54
N LEU A 112 27.71 5.41 -6.74
CA LEU A 112 28.93 5.77 -6.06
C LEU A 112 29.62 6.92 -6.80
N PRO A 113 30.43 7.75 -6.13
CA PRO A 113 31.19 8.82 -6.80
C PRO A 113 31.98 8.28 -7.99
N GLY A 114 31.80 8.93 -9.15
CA GLY A 114 32.46 8.53 -10.40
C GLY A 114 31.86 7.32 -11.13
N GLN A 115 30.79 6.72 -10.60
CA GLN A 115 30.08 5.59 -11.23
C GLN A 115 28.80 6.08 -11.93
N PRO A 116 28.32 5.37 -12.97
CA PRO A 116 27.04 5.65 -13.59
C PRO A 116 25.88 5.52 -12.58
N ALA A 117 24.89 6.41 -12.71
CA ALA A 117 23.70 6.38 -11.88
C ALA A 117 22.72 5.29 -12.33
N THR A 118 22.04 4.68 -11.37
CA THR A 118 20.97 3.69 -11.55
C THR A 118 19.72 4.17 -10.84
N GLY A 119 18.54 4.02 -11.46
CA GLY A 119 17.27 4.33 -10.81
C GLY A 119 16.91 3.32 -9.72
N ILE A 120 16.39 3.83 -8.62
CA ILE A 120 15.78 3.04 -7.52
C ILE A 120 14.45 3.65 -7.11
N ASP A 121 13.63 2.85 -6.45
CA ASP A 121 12.40 3.29 -5.83
C ASP A 121 12.67 3.82 -4.42
N LEU A 122 12.50 5.14 -4.24
CA LEU A 122 12.70 5.85 -2.97
C LEU A 122 11.36 6.08 -2.27
N LEU A 123 11.28 5.76 -0.99
CA LEU A 123 10.22 6.19 -0.08
C LEU A 123 10.83 7.05 1.04
N GLN A 124 10.15 8.14 1.39
CA GLN A 124 10.60 9.03 2.45
C GLN A 124 9.64 8.89 3.63
N THR A 125 10.17 8.63 4.84
CA THR A 125 9.36 8.23 5.99
C THR A 125 9.77 8.97 7.26
N ASP A 126 8.94 8.84 8.31
CA ASP A 126 9.36 9.18 9.66
C ASP A 126 10.07 7.99 10.35
N ASP A 127 10.54 8.20 11.57
CA ASP A 127 11.17 7.18 12.40
C ASP A 127 10.19 6.08 12.85
N THR A 128 8.93 6.44 13.03
CA THR A 128 7.86 5.53 13.49
C THR A 128 7.50 4.47 12.44
N PHE A 129 7.86 4.69 11.18
CA PHE A 129 7.67 3.76 10.08
C PHE A 129 8.19 2.35 10.40
N TRP A 130 9.34 2.27 11.01
CA TRP A 130 10.01 1.02 11.38
C TRP A 130 9.36 0.27 12.54
N ARG A 131 8.49 0.94 13.29
CA ARG A 131 7.66 0.34 14.34
C ARG A 131 6.33 -0.18 13.78
N VAL A 132 5.79 0.51 12.77
CA VAL A 132 4.52 0.13 12.12
C VAL A 132 4.71 -1.06 11.19
N PHE A 133 5.84 -1.11 10.48
CA PHE A 133 6.18 -2.14 9.51
C PHE A 133 7.35 -2.98 10.01
N ASP A 134 7.21 -4.30 9.93
CA ASP A 134 8.18 -5.27 10.47
C ASP A 134 9.20 -5.72 9.42
N PHE A 135 10.19 -4.89 9.19
CA PHE A 135 11.29 -5.18 8.26
C PHE A 135 12.28 -6.19 8.85
N SER A 136 12.79 -7.09 8.00
CA SER A 136 13.88 -8.00 8.35
C SER A 136 15.23 -7.34 8.04
N PHE A 137 15.94 -6.84 9.07
CA PHE A 137 17.28 -6.29 8.91
C PHE A 137 18.30 -7.38 8.75
N VAL A 138 19.18 -7.24 7.75
CA VAL A 138 20.33 -8.11 7.48
C VAL A 138 21.57 -7.55 8.15
N ALA A 139 21.70 -6.21 8.16
CA ALA A 139 22.80 -5.50 8.82
C ALA A 139 22.32 -4.14 9.33
N GLY A 140 22.93 -3.63 10.38
CA GLY A 140 22.60 -2.32 10.96
C GLY A 140 21.23 -2.25 11.62
N LYS A 141 20.66 -1.06 11.63
CA LYS A 141 19.37 -0.75 12.26
C LYS A 141 18.66 0.39 11.52
N PRO A 142 17.34 0.57 11.74
CA PRO A 142 16.62 1.75 11.23
C PRO A 142 17.17 3.05 11.84
N TYR A 143 16.95 4.17 11.18
CA TYR A 143 17.15 5.47 11.81
C TYR A 143 16.12 5.70 12.92
N ASP A 144 16.57 6.34 13.99
CA ASP A 144 15.77 6.67 15.16
C ASP A 144 15.23 8.10 15.10
N GLN A 145 14.42 8.46 16.11
CA GLN A 145 13.82 9.78 16.23
C GLN A 145 14.86 10.89 16.24
N ALA A 146 15.97 10.73 16.96
CA ALA A 146 17.01 11.74 17.03
C ALA A 146 17.62 12.03 15.65
N THR A 147 17.91 10.98 14.89
CA THR A 147 18.40 11.06 13.51
C THR A 147 17.37 11.73 12.58
N PHE A 148 16.10 11.36 12.74
CA PHE A 148 14.99 11.93 11.99
C PHE A 148 14.81 13.42 12.31
N ASP A 149 14.76 13.80 13.59
CA ASP A 149 14.56 15.19 14.03
C ASP A 149 15.72 16.11 13.59
N ALA A 150 16.94 15.57 13.57
CA ALA A 150 18.11 16.28 13.10
C ALA A 150 18.22 16.39 11.56
N GLY A 151 17.33 15.72 10.81
CA GLY A 151 17.33 15.72 9.34
C GLY A 151 18.61 15.13 8.75
N LEU A 152 19.22 14.15 9.42
CA LEU A 152 20.48 13.57 8.95
C LEU A 152 20.29 12.78 7.66
N PRO A 153 21.22 12.90 6.68
CA PRO A 153 21.17 12.18 5.42
C PRO A 153 21.59 10.72 5.58
N VAL A 154 20.71 9.93 6.17
CA VAL A 154 20.88 8.48 6.34
C VAL A 154 19.88 7.71 5.53
N ALA A 155 20.19 6.48 5.16
CA ALA A 155 19.33 5.62 4.37
C ALA A 155 19.32 4.19 4.89
N VAL A 156 18.14 3.57 4.88
CA VAL A 156 18.01 2.11 4.89
C VAL A 156 17.86 1.67 3.44
N ILE A 157 18.59 0.63 3.05
CA ILE A 157 18.60 0.11 1.68
C ILE A 157 18.29 -1.38 1.64
N THR A 158 17.80 -1.88 0.51
CA THR A 158 17.61 -3.33 0.33
C THR A 158 18.94 -4.06 0.09
N GLU A 159 18.94 -5.39 0.31
CA GLU A 159 20.10 -6.24 -0.02
C GLU A 159 20.51 -6.10 -1.49
N SER A 160 19.55 -6.05 -2.41
CA SER A 160 19.81 -5.89 -3.83
C SER A 160 20.51 -4.59 -4.16
N VAL A 161 20.11 -3.48 -3.50
CA VAL A 161 20.77 -2.17 -3.66
C VAL A 161 22.17 -2.20 -3.06
N ALA A 162 22.33 -2.79 -1.85
CA ALA A 162 23.65 -2.93 -1.21
C ALA A 162 24.62 -3.73 -2.08
N ARG A 163 24.20 -4.88 -2.63
CA ARG A 163 25.02 -5.69 -3.55
C ARG A 163 25.34 -4.96 -4.84
N ARG A 164 24.40 -4.19 -5.39
CA ARG A 164 24.61 -3.41 -6.62
C ARG A 164 25.64 -2.31 -6.44
N LEU A 165 25.53 -1.54 -5.36
CA LEU A 165 26.42 -0.41 -5.10
C LEU A 165 27.77 -0.84 -4.53
N PHE A 166 27.77 -1.75 -3.56
CA PHE A 166 28.95 -2.03 -2.73
C PHE A 166 29.51 -3.46 -2.90
N GLN A 167 28.87 -4.29 -3.72
CA GLN A 167 29.22 -5.71 -3.94
C GLN A 167 29.14 -6.57 -2.66
N THR A 168 28.45 -6.09 -1.63
CA THR A 168 28.29 -6.77 -0.34
C THR A 168 27.01 -6.29 0.35
N THR A 169 26.49 -7.06 1.31
CA THR A 169 25.44 -6.64 2.24
C THR A 169 25.98 -5.95 3.49
N GLU A 170 27.30 -6.03 3.75
CA GLU A 170 27.99 -5.31 4.81
C GLU A 170 28.25 -3.85 4.38
N ALA A 171 27.15 -3.10 4.21
CA ALA A 171 27.18 -1.74 3.68
C ALA A 171 26.95 -0.65 4.74
N VAL A 172 26.70 -1.01 6.00
CA VAL A 172 26.43 -0.03 7.07
C VAL A 172 27.63 0.90 7.26
N GLY A 173 27.37 2.20 7.36
CA GLY A 173 28.38 3.25 7.47
C GLY A 173 29.02 3.66 6.15
N ARG A 174 28.71 2.98 5.03
CA ARG A 174 29.19 3.38 3.70
C ARG A 174 28.34 4.51 3.14
N GLU A 175 28.98 5.37 2.34
CA GLU A 175 28.34 6.50 1.69
C GLU A 175 28.05 6.20 0.21
N PHE A 176 26.93 6.73 -0.28
CA PHE A 176 26.55 6.75 -1.69
C PHE A 176 25.84 8.05 -2.02
N LEU A 177 25.69 8.33 -3.31
CA LEU A 177 24.96 9.51 -3.79
C LEU A 177 23.50 9.11 -4.07
N LEU A 178 22.57 9.78 -3.42
CA LEU A 178 21.15 9.71 -3.68
C LEU A 178 20.71 11.05 -4.26
N ASN A 179 20.26 11.06 -5.51
CA ASN A 179 19.96 12.31 -6.23
C ASN A 179 21.09 13.36 -6.10
N HIS A 180 22.33 12.93 -6.30
CA HIS A 180 23.57 13.74 -6.22
C HIS A 180 23.96 14.22 -4.81
N ALA A 181 23.17 13.92 -3.77
CA ALA A 181 23.48 14.24 -2.39
C ALA A 181 24.08 13.02 -1.65
N PRO A 182 25.09 13.20 -0.76
CA PRO A 182 25.67 12.08 -0.02
C PRO A 182 24.70 11.60 1.06
N TYR A 183 24.51 10.28 1.14
CA TYR A 183 23.76 9.58 2.18
C TYR A 183 24.59 8.44 2.75
N THR A 184 24.47 8.23 4.06
CA THR A 184 25.15 7.14 4.77
C THR A 184 24.17 5.99 5.04
N VAL A 185 24.55 4.76 4.73
CA VAL A 185 23.75 3.57 5.02
C VAL A 185 23.66 3.33 6.52
N SER A 186 22.46 3.39 7.11
CA SER A 186 22.19 3.05 8.52
C SER A 186 21.81 1.58 8.71
N GLY A 187 21.17 1.00 7.71
CA GLY A 187 20.74 -0.40 7.76
C GLY A 187 20.52 -1.01 6.37
N VAL A 188 20.60 -2.32 6.33
CA VAL A 188 20.31 -3.12 5.15
C VAL A 188 19.18 -4.09 5.49
N VAL A 189 18.11 -4.10 4.70
CA VAL A 189 16.95 -4.98 4.88
C VAL A 189 16.85 -5.98 3.74
N LYS A 190 16.16 -7.09 3.97
CA LYS A 190 15.79 -8.01 2.89
C LYS A 190 14.98 -7.27 1.82
N ASP A 191 15.06 -7.75 0.59
CA ASP A 191 14.25 -7.21 -0.51
C ASP A 191 12.75 -7.31 -0.17
N VAL A 192 12.02 -6.25 -0.48
CA VAL A 192 10.58 -6.14 -0.22
C VAL A 192 9.81 -6.40 -1.50
N SER A 193 8.75 -7.18 -1.39
CA SER A 193 7.84 -7.42 -2.52
C SER A 193 7.07 -6.16 -2.90
N THR A 194 6.92 -5.88 -4.18
CA THR A 194 6.05 -4.82 -4.71
C THR A 194 4.58 -5.00 -4.33
N LEU A 195 4.20 -6.16 -3.82
CA LEU A 195 2.87 -6.45 -3.30
C LEU A 195 2.62 -5.85 -1.90
N ALA A 196 3.68 -5.45 -1.20
CA ALA A 196 3.60 -4.65 0.04
C ALA A 196 3.45 -3.17 -0.34
N ASN A 197 2.31 -2.81 -0.90
CA ASN A 197 2.08 -1.52 -1.57
C ASN A 197 2.37 -0.28 -0.72
N THR A 198 2.22 -0.38 0.60
CA THR A 198 2.42 0.73 1.53
C THR A 198 3.88 0.85 1.97
N ALA A 199 4.52 -0.28 2.23
CA ALA A 199 5.87 -0.34 2.78
C ALA A 199 6.97 -0.48 1.72
N TYR A 200 6.62 -0.85 0.48
CA TYR A 200 7.56 -1.10 -0.59
C TYR A 200 8.40 0.12 -0.94
N ALA A 201 9.70 -0.08 -0.98
CA ALA A 201 10.70 0.73 -1.67
C ALA A 201 11.98 -0.09 -1.83
N GLN A 202 13.00 0.49 -2.43
CA GLN A 202 14.37 -0.05 -2.48
C GLN A 202 15.31 0.73 -1.56
N VAL A 203 14.96 2.00 -1.30
CA VAL A 203 15.67 2.90 -0.38
C VAL A 203 14.65 3.69 0.43
N TRP A 204 14.90 3.82 1.73
CA TRP A 204 14.09 4.64 2.65
C TRP A 204 14.99 5.67 3.32
N VAL A 205 14.52 6.92 3.37
CA VAL A 205 15.23 8.03 4.04
C VAL A 205 14.26 8.83 4.91
N PRO A 206 14.75 9.54 5.94
CA PRO A 206 13.94 10.51 6.69
C PRO A 206 13.40 11.59 5.75
N TYR A 207 12.10 11.87 5.76
CA TYR A 207 11.56 12.97 4.95
C TYR A 207 12.10 14.35 5.40
N THR A 208 12.60 14.45 6.63
CA THR A 208 13.28 15.63 7.17
C THR A 208 14.68 15.88 6.57
N SER A 209 15.29 14.86 5.96
CA SER A 209 16.55 15.00 5.23
C SER A 209 16.39 15.50 3.79
N THR A 210 15.14 15.77 3.37
CA THR A 210 14.79 16.17 1.99
C THR A 210 13.89 17.39 1.99
N GLU A 211 13.58 17.90 0.79
CA GLU A 211 12.67 19.03 0.61
C GLU A 211 11.21 18.60 0.33
N VAL A 212 10.85 17.31 0.47
CA VAL A 212 9.54 16.80 0.08
C VAL A 212 8.39 17.44 0.85
N THR A 213 8.60 17.83 2.09
CA THR A 213 7.60 18.50 2.93
C THR A 213 7.26 19.92 2.47
N LYS A 214 8.10 20.51 1.61
CA LYS A 214 7.87 21.82 0.99
C LYS A 214 7.09 21.71 -0.33
N ASN A 215 6.93 20.51 -0.86
CA ASN A 215 6.12 20.28 -2.07
C ASN A 215 4.63 20.23 -1.66
N THR A 216 4.04 21.41 -1.57
CA THR A 216 2.68 21.63 -1.03
C THR A 216 1.88 22.58 -1.93
N TRP A 217 0.55 22.51 -1.77
CA TRP A 217 -0.40 23.46 -2.37
C TRP A 217 -1.59 23.69 -1.43
N SER A 218 -2.51 24.57 -1.81
CA SER A 218 -3.67 24.96 -0.99
C SER A 218 -3.25 25.37 0.44
N ASP A 219 -2.36 26.37 0.55
CA ASP A 219 -1.79 26.91 1.79
C ASP A 219 -1.19 25.80 2.69
N GLU A 220 -0.41 24.91 2.09
CA GLU A 220 0.30 23.79 2.76
C GLU A 220 -0.61 22.68 3.32
N HIS A 221 -1.93 22.77 3.11
CA HIS A 221 -2.85 21.72 3.56
C HIS A 221 -2.76 20.45 2.72
N MET A 222 -2.44 20.59 1.43
CA MET A 222 -2.23 19.50 0.49
C MET A 222 -0.74 19.38 0.16
N GLY A 223 -0.27 18.17 -0.15
CA GLY A 223 1.15 17.93 -0.41
C GLY A 223 1.42 16.49 -0.82
N MET A 224 2.50 15.90 -0.33
CA MET A 224 2.98 14.58 -0.77
C MET A 224 2.88 13.49 0.31
N MET A 225 2.15 13.73 1.42
CA MET A 225 2.18 12.82 2.56
C MET A 225 0.96 11.91 2.64
N SER A 226 1.17 10.71 3.11
CA SER A 226 0.18 9.69 3.48
C SER A 226 0.43 9.22 4.90
N VAL A 227 -0.59 8.62 5.51
CA VAL A 227 -0.55 8.14 6.90
C VAL A 227 -1.02 6.69 6.98
N THR A 228 -0.31 5.90 7.77
CA THR A 228 -0.79 4.61 8.27
C THR A 228 -0.81 4.61 9.78
N ILE A 229 -1.93 4.18 10.33
CA ILE A 229 -2.20 4.09 11.76
C ILE A 229 -2.18 2.62 12.13
N LEU A 230 -1.34 2.24 13.09
CA LEU A 230 -1.32 0.91 13.69
C LEU A 230 -2.18 0.91 14.95
N ALA A 231 -3.30 0.22 14.93
CA ALA A 231 -4.13 0.00 16.10
C ALA A 231 -3.53 -1.08 17.02
N LYS A 232 -3.80 -1.04 18.32
CA LYS A 232 -3.44 -2.12 19.25
C LYS A 232 -4.24 -3.38 18.95
N SER A 233 -5.52 -3.20 18.61
CA SER A 233 -6.42 -4.25 18.13
C SER A 233 -7.39 -3.69 17.10
N ARG A 234 -8.05 -4.56 16.35
CA ARG A 234 -9.11 -4.16 15.40
C ARG A 234 -10.32 -3.54 16.11
N ASP A 235 -10.55 -3.89 17.35
CA ASP A 235 -11.65 -3.37 18.18
C ASP A 235 -11.48 -1.88 18.50
N ASP A 236 -10.26 -1.34 18.39
CA ASP A 236 -9.97 0.07 18.60
C ASP A 236 -10.32 0.96 17.39
N PHE A 237 -10.64 0.38 16.23
CA PHE A 237 -10.94 1.15 15.01
C PHE A 237 -12.04 2.20 15.19
N PRO A 238 -13.17 1.91 15.86
CA PRO A 238 -14.19 2.94 16.10
C PRO A 238 -13.66 4.11 16.92
N ALA A 239 -12.92 3.83 18.00
CA ALA A 239 -12.35 4.87 18.89
C ALA A 239 -11.29 5.71 18.17
N ILE A 240 -10.43 5.08 17.34
CA ILE A 240 -9.45 5.79 16.52
C ILE A 240 -10.14 6.71 15.50
N ARG A 241 -11.20 6.24 14.85
CA ARG A 241 -11.98 7.06 13.90
C ARG A 241 -12.67 8.23 14.57
N GLU A 242 -13.21 8.02 15.77
CA GLU A 242 -13.83 9.11 16.57
C GLU A 242 -12.77 10.14 16.98
N GLU A 243 -11.60 9.70 17.47
CA GLU A 243 -10.50 10.62 17.81
C GLU A 243 -10.02 11.40 16.57
N THR A 244 -9.88 10.72 15.42
CA THR A 244 -9.50 11.35 14.15
C THR A 244 -10.52 12.41 13.73
N GLU A 245 -11.83 12.12 13.85
CA GLU A 245 -12.89 13.08 13.50
C GLU A 245 -12.82 14.31 14.39
N ARG A 246 -12.61 14.15 15.70
CA ARG A 246 -12.45 15.27 16.62
C ARG A 246 -11.25 16.15 16.24
N ARG A 247 -10.07 15.54 15.96
CA ARG A 247 -8.89 16.26 15.51
C ARG A 247 -9.11 17.01 14.20
N ARG A 248 -9.80 16.37 13.27
CA ARG A 248 -10.19 17.01 12.01
C ARG A 248 -11.05 18.24 12.25
N GLN A 249 -12.04 18.17 13.13
CA GLN A 249 -12.94 19.30 13.45
C GLN A 249 -12.18 20.44 14.12
N GLU A 250 -11.27 20.13 15.05
CA GLU A 250 -10.38 21.11 15.68
C GLU A 250 -9.54 21.84 14.61
N TYR A 251 -8.91 21.06 13.71
CA TYR A 251 -8.11 21.62 12.63
C TYR A 251 -8.94 22.40 11.60
N ASP A 252 -10.13 21.91 11.27
CA ASP A 252 -11.08 22.58 10.37
C ASP A 252 -11.50 23.97 10.90
N THR A 253 -11.64 24.11 12.21
CA THR A 253 -11.90 25.40 12.84
C THR A 253 -10.76 26.39 12.60
N VAL A 254 -9.51 25.95 12.73
CA VAL A 254 -8.33 26.79 12.52
C VAL A 254 -8.19 27.22 11.06
N ILE A 255 -8.29 26.28 10.12
CA ILE A 255 -8.14 26.60 8.69
C ILE A 255 -9.35 27.34 8.11
N GLY A 256 -10.50 27.25 8.79
CA GLY A 256 -11.74 27.96 8.47
C GLY A 256 -11.60 29.46 8.53
N GLU A 257 -10.67 30.00 9.33
CA GLU A 257 -10.33 31.43 9.38
C GLU A 257 -9.85 31.94 8.02
N ASN A 258 -9.14 31.09 7.25
CA ASN A 258 -8.68 31.37 5.90
C ASN A 258 -9.65 30.85 4.80
N GLY A 259 -10.86 30.47 5.19
CA GLY A 259 -11.91 29.99 4.27
C GLY A 259 -11.78 28.55 3.83
N TYR A 260 -10.81 27.79 4.34
CA TYR A 260 -10.62 26.39 4.01
C TYR A 260 -11.53 25.48 4.85
N SER A 261 -11.88 24.32 4.30
CA SER A 261 -12.56 23.25 5.02
C SER A 261 -12.18 21.88 4.44
N LEU A 262 -11.92 20.92 5.32
CA LEU A 262 -11.65 19.55 4.93
C LEU A 262 -12.92 18.82 4.54
N ILE A 263 -12.95 18.29 3.34
CA ILE A 263 -14.03 17.38 2.90
C ILE A 263 -13.68 15.99 3.41
N TYR A 264 -14.41 15.53 4.42
CA TYR A 264 -14.11 14.29 5.10
C TYR A 264 -14.61 13.06 4.34
N ARG A 265 -13.98 12.78 3.19
CA ARG A 265 -14.12 11.49 2.48
C ARG A 265 -13.13 10.45 3.00
N ASN A 266 -12.16 10.88 3.78
CA ASN A 266 -10.98 10.13 4.16
C ASN A 266 -11.00 9.77 5.65
N ARG A 267 -12.08 9.11 6.06
CA ARG A 267 -12.03 8.36 7.33
C ARG A 267 -10.89 7.36 7.22
N PRO A 268 -10.10 7.11 8.27
CA PRO A 268 -9.08 6.07 8.19
C PRO A 268 -9.70 4.75 7.73
N TYR A 269 -9.22 4.21 6.61
CA TYR A 269 -9.73 3.00 5.98
C TYR A 269 -8.98 1.78 6.47
N ASP A 270 -9.71 0.70 6.81
CA ASP A 270 -9.10 -0.61 7.01
C ASP A 270 -8.53 -1.18 5.71
N GLN A 271 -7.79 -2.28 5.84
CA GLN A 271 -7.10 -2.89 4.70
C GLN A 271 -8.07 -3.34 3.59
N GLU A 272 -9.27 -3.82 3.93
CA GLU A 272 -10.24 -4.26 2.92
C GLU A 272 -10.75 -3.08 2.08
N LYS A 273 -11.07 -1.97 2.74
CA LYS A 273 -11.50 -0.74 2.08
C LYS A 273 -10.38 -0.10 1.28
N ASN A 274 -9.17 -0.11 1.83
CA ASN A 274 -7.97 0.34 1.12
C ASN A 274 -7.70 -0.49 -0.15
N ALA A 275 -7.88 -1.81 -0.08
CA ALA A 275 -7.71 -2.72 -1.21
C ALA A 275 -8.81 -2.60 -2.28
N ALA A 276 -10.00 -2.09 -1.94
CA ALA A 276 -11.11 -1.91 -2.87
C ALA A 276 -10.90 -0.76 -3.86
N GLY A 277 -10.04 0.19 -3.53
CA GLY A 277 -9.63 1.26 -4.43
C GLY A 277 -9.18 2.51 -3.68
N MET A 278 -8.21 3.21 -4.25
CA MET A 278 -7.73 4.50 -3.77
C MET A 278 -8.06 5.55 -4.82
N ALA A 279 -9.03 6.42 -4.51
CA ALA A 279 -9.29 7.61 -5.31
C ALA A 279 -9.40 8.82 -4.38
N ALA A 280 -8.80 9.93 -4.76
CA ALA A 280 -8.77 11.14 -3.94
C ALA A 280 -10.17 11.74 -3.72
N ASN A 281 -11.08 11.51 -4.65
CA ASN A 281 -12.41 12.12 -4.68
C ASN A 281 -13.58 11.14 -4.56
N ILE A 282 -13.32 9.85 -4.43
CA ILE A 282 -14.35 8.80 -4.35
C ILE A 282 -14.05 7.92 -3.13
N GLU A 283 -15.06 7.71 -2.30
CA GLU A 283 -14.95 6.74 -1.21
C GLU A 283 -14.98 5.31 -1.76
N PRO A 284 -14.04 4.42 -1.36
CA PRO A 284 -14.00 3.04 -1.82
C PRO A 284 -15.28 2.28 -1.41
N ASP A 285 -15.94 1.65 -2.39
CA ASP A 285 -17.11 0.80 -2.16
C ASP A 285 -16.69 -0.68 -2.18
N VAL A 286 -16.57 -1.27 -0.98
CA VAL A 286 -16.22 -2.68 -0.81
C VAL A 286 -17.28 -3.60 -1.37
N ASP A 287 -18.56 -3.23 -1.23
CA ASP A 287 -19.67 -4.07 -1.70
C ASP A 287 -19.75 -4.07 -3.23
N GLN A 288 -19.47 -2.95 -3.88
CA GLN A 288 -19.32 -2.90 -5.34
C GLN A 288 -18.16 -3.81 -5.79
N ALA A 289 -17.01 -3.74 -5.14
CA ALA A 289 -15.86 -4.58 -5.46
C ALA A 289 -16.18 -6.07 -5.26
N ARG A 290 -16.93 -6.43 -4.21
CA ARG A 290 -17.41 -7.81 -3.96
C ARG A 290 -18.38 -8.27 -5.04
N ARG A 291 -19.35 -7.44 -5.43
CA ARG A 291 -20.31 -7.75 -6.52
C ARG A 291 -19.61 -7.97 -7.85
N GLN A 292 -18.66 -7.11 -8.20
CA GLN A 292 -17.87 -7.28 -9.43
C GLN A 292 -17.12 -8.62 -9.46
N ARG A 293 -16.47 -9.01 -8.35
CA ARG A 293 -15.81 -10.31 -8.23
C ARG A 293 -16.79 -11.47 -8.37
N LEU A 294 -17.95 -11.40 -7.75
CA LEU A 294 -18.99 -12.43 -7.85
C LEU A 294 -19.44 -12.62 -9.31
N ILE A 295 -19.65 -11.52 -10.03
CA ILE A 295 -20.00 -11.56 -11.46
C ILE A 295 -18.89 -12.26 -12.28
N ILE A 296 -17.62 -11.95 -12.02
CA ILE A 296 -16.50 -12.61 -12.67
C ILE A 296 -16.50 -14.12 -12.40
N PHE A 297 -16.72 -14.54 -11.14
CA PHE A 297 -16.82 -15.96 -10.79
C PHE A 297 -17.99 -16.66 -11.51
N ILE A 298 -19.16 -16.02 -11.58
CA ILE A 298 -20.31 -16.58 -12.29
C ILE A 298 -19.97 -16.76 -13.77
N ILE A 299 -19.36 -15.76 -14.42
CA ILE A 299 -18.95 -15.85 -15.83
C ILE A 299 -17.95 -17.00 -16.05
N LEU A 300 -16.95 -17.13 -15.18
CA LEU A 300 -15.94 -18.19 -15.28
C LEU A 300 -16.53 -19.58 -15.05
N LEU A 301 -17.61 -19.71 -14.28
CA LEU A 301 -18.30 -20.98 -14.03
C LEU A 301 -19.26 -21.38 -15.16
N ILE A 302 -19.70 -20.47 -16.02
CA ILE A 302 -20.59 -20.76 -17.14
C ILE A 302 -19.93 -21.77 -18.12
N VAL A 303 -18.65 -21.59 -18.45
CA VAL A 303 -17.95 -22.46 -19.41
C VAL A 303 -17.89 -23.91 -18.93
N PRO A 304 -17.43 -24.24 -17.70
CA PRO A 304 -17.51 -25.60 -17.17
C PRO A 304 -18.94 -26.16 -17.12
N ALA A 305 -19.92 -25.33 -16.75
CA ALA A 305 -21.30 -25.77 -16.63
C ALA A 305 -21.90 -26.17 -18.00
N ILE A 306 -21.60 -25.40 -19.06
CA ILE A 306 -22.02 -25.73 -20.43
C ILE A 306 -21.32 -27.01 -20.90
N ASN A 307 -20.00 -27.13 -20.65
CA ASN A 307 -19.24 -28.32 -21.03
C ASN A 307 -19.79 -29.58 -20.37
N LEU A 308 -20.11 -29.52 -19.07
CA LEU A 308 -20.73 -30.64 -18.34
C LEU A 308 -22.11 -30.99 -18.88
N SER A 309 -22.94 -29.99 -19.19
CA SER A 309 -24.28 -30.20 -19.77
C SER A 309 -24.20 -30.86 -21.16
N SER A 310 -23.25 -30.49 -22.00
CA SER A 310 -23.05 -31.08 -23.33
C SER A 310 -22.52 -32.53 -23.29
N MET A 311 -21.90 -32.96 -22.19
CA MET A 311 -21.43 -34.34 -22.00
C MET A 311 -22.52 -35.27 -21.47
N THR A 312 -23.63 -34.74 -20.94
CA THR A 312 -24.73 -35.53 -20.37
C THR A 312 -25.91 -35.71 -21.31
N GLN A 313 -25.89 -35.07 -22.49
CA GLN A 313 -26.80 -35.31 -23.63
C GLN A 313 -26.18 -36.33 -24.62
#